data_da4d9cf64a54535546b62c6245eaecdc
#
_entry.id   da4d9cf64a54535546b62c6245eaecdc
#
_cell.length_a   1.000
_cell.length_b   1.000
_cell.length_c   1.000
_cell.angle_alpha   90.00
_cell.angle_beta   90.00
_cell.angle_gamma   90.00
#
_symmetry.space_group_name_H-M   'P 1'
#
loop_
_entity.id
_entity.type
_entity.pdbx_description
1 polymer ?
#
loop_
_entity_poly.entity_id
_entity_poly.type
_entity_poly.pdbx_seq_one_letter_code
_entity_poly.pdbx_strand_id
1 'polypeptide(L)'
;MIKYGTSGFRTHHTTILKIAEKIGLAMVQLVYYKKESFGIMITASHNHHEDNGVKIMDQYGNMVTEDIEHYMEKYVNDEFSNDHMQFQPLVKIFNEDIEIIKKKQLKLYLGYDSRESSPTICELIVKGILKTNDKFPYMVYPLVTTPELHYVFSNSSHSYSQYLKNALEPIQYPCIVDCANGIGSKKMLEFKNPHIRLINTSWTSPQKLNHQCSSDYVCSHHSLPYQSDLFDLKNSLRASLDGDADRVVFYYTENEKLNILNGDYIAALILTYLSKKLTSDKPLMIGYVYTGYTNNACVEYVKSLSFSENITLDTNCAATGVKNLHYEAVKYDIGVYFEQNGHGNVIFRDNIDNLDNLKSLFHPNIGDGILDLFSVLYILQTLDIDHKQWHSFFQPYPSILSKQKVQDKNLFETSRDELTLFEPRDLQDYIDEQCIQSYRAFVRPSGTENVVRLYVEGKEQTKVQEIHKNISTFISKNMNKESFEVKKQTFSIRHIHENDIDDDYYNLLGQLTEINVESMEMQKTKDFIHGLNENHCIYVIECDSTNEIIASGTLLIEQKLIRNYGKVGHIEDIVVDKHWRGYGLGKYMIDHLGKESKKKGCYKCILDCSDSNVGFYEKCSYVRKGAQMSLYF
;
A
#
# COMPACT_ATOMS: atom_id res chain seq x y z
N MET A 1 17.64 -3.26 -2.38
CA MET A 1 17.25 -2.27 -3.41
C MET A 1 16.07 -1.47 -2.93
N ILE A 2 16.07 -0.16 -3.13
CA ILE A 2 14.92 0.69 -2.84
C ILE A 2 14.11 0.91 -4.13
N LYS A 3 12.78 0.78 -4.04
CA LYS A 3 11.88 0.96 -5.19
C LYS A 3 11.14 2.29 -5.10
N TYR A 4 10.84 2.87 -6.25
CA TYR A 4 9.91 3.98 -6.39
C TYR A 4 8.50 3.39 -6.42
N GLY A 5 7.78 3.45 -5.30
CA GLY A 5 6.41 2.94 -5.21
C GLY A 5 5.40 3.85 -5.91
N THR A 6 4.11 3.58 -5.75
CA THR A 6 3.02 4.37 -6.36
C THR A 6 3.01 5.86 -5.98
N SER A 7 3.80 6.27 -5.00
CA SER A 7 3.86 7.65 -4.50
C SER A 7 5.29 8.09 -4.15
N GLY A 8 6.31 7.55 -4.79
CA GLY A 8 7.70 7.91 -4.56
C GLY A 8 8.49 6.89 -3.73
N PHE A 9 9.76 7.20 -3.50
CA PHE A 9 10.58 6.45 -2.54
C PHE A 9 10.01 6.64 -1.14
N ARG A 10 9.77 5.54 -0.41
CA ARG A 10 9.21 5.60 0.94
C ARG A 10 9.75 4.45 1.80
N THR A 11 10.43 4.78 2.89
CA THR A 11 10.98 3.82 3.84
C THR A 11 11.47 4.53 5.10
N HIS A 12 12.05 3.80 6.05
CA HIS A 12 12.68 4.40 7.23
C HIS A 12 13.69 5.49 6.83
N HIS A 13 13.66 6.64 7.50
CA HIS A 13 14.40 7.85 7.14
C HIS A 13 15.91 7.61 6.96
N THR A 14 16.53 6.70 7.73
CA THR A 14 17.96 6.38 7.61
C THR A 14 18.34 5.82 6.23
N THR A 15 17.41 5.15 5.56
CA THR A 15 17.60 4.66 4.18
C THR A 15 17.48 5.80 3.18
N ILE A 16 16.49 6.69 3.35
CA ILE A 16 16.33 7.88 2.51
C ILE A 16 17.54 8.79 2.59
N LEU A 17 18.10 9.01 3.80
CA LEU A 17 19.32 9.80 3.99
C LEU A 17 20.50 9.27 3.14
N LYS A 18 20.64 7.94 2.98
CA LYS A 18 21.71 7.33 2.18
C LYS A 18 21.59 7.60 0.68
N ILE A 19 20.39 7.80 0.17
CA ILE A 19 20.13 8.01 -1.26
C ILE A 19 19.83 9.47 -1.61
N ALA A 20 19.60 10.35 -0.63
CA ALA A 20 19.17 11.72 -0.84
C ALA A 20 20.10 12.52 -1.77
N GLU A 21 21.40 12.41 -1.58
CA GLU A 21 22.37 13.08 -2.43
C GLU A 21 22.33 12.56 -3.90
N LYS A 22 22.13 11.25 -4.09
CA LYS A 22 21.96 10.65 -5.42
C LYS A 22 20.67 11.14 -6.08
N ILE A 23 19.60 11.30 -5.32
CA ILE A 23 18.35 11.89 -5.84
C ILE A 23 18.64 13.29 -6.40
N GLY A 24 19.34 14.15 -5.67
CA GLY A 24 19.71 15.48 -6.14
C GLY A 24 20.53 15.45 -7.45
N LEU A 25 21.49 14.55 -7.54
CA LEU A 25 22.28 14.32 -8.75
C LEU A 25 21.41 13.90 -9.94
N ALA A 26 20.52 12.92 -9.74
CA ALA A 26 19.63 12.41 -10.78
C ALA A 26 18.65 13.48 -11.29
N MET A 27 18.10 14.29 -10.37
CA MET A 27 17.14 15.34 -10.72
C MET A 27 17.74 16.44 -11.59
N VAL A 28 19.01 16.82 -11.34
CA VAL A 28 19.73 17.76 -12.21
C VAL A 28 19.87 17.20 -13.63
N GLN A 29 20.14 15.91 -13.75
CA GLN A 29 20.26 15.25 -15.06
C GLN A 29 18.90 15.21 -15.79
N LEU A 30 17.81 14.96 -15.07
CA LEU A 30 16.46 15.01 -15.66
C LEU A 30 16.15 16.40 -16.23
N VAL A 31 16.41 17.48 -15.46
CA VAL A 31 16.25 18.85 -15.95
C VAL A 31 17.11 19.09 -17.20
N TYR A 32 18.33 18.61 -17.21
CA TYR A 32 19.24 18.77 -18.35
C TYR A 32 18.74 18.06 -19.60
N TYR A 33 18.32 16.79 -19.47
CA TYR A 33 17.88 15.98 -20.61
C TYR A 33 16.49 16.33 -21.13
N LYS A 34 15.52 16.47 -20.21
CA LYS A 34 14.13 16.77 -20.58
C LYS A 34 13.92 18.24 -20.96
N LYS A 35 14.81 19.14 -20.54
CA LYS A 35 14.68 20.60 -20.69
C LYS A 35 13.40 21.13 -20.02
N GLU A 36 13.07 20.57 -18.88
CA GLU A 36 11.88 20.84 -18.08
C GLU A 36 12.28 21.09 -16.62
N SER A 37 11.45 21.85 -15.89
CA SER A 37 11.57 21.98 -14.44
C SER A 37 10.94 20.76 -13.75
N PHE A 38 11.41 20.43 -12.54
CA PHE A 38 10.83 19.35 -11.73
C PHE A 38 10.65 19.80 -10.28
N GLY A 39 9.68 19.17 -9.60
CA GLY A 39 9.47 19.35 -8.17
C GLY A 39 9.86 18.10 -7.38
N ILE A 40 10.22 18.31 -6.12
CA ILE A 40 10.60 17.27 -5.18
C ILE A 40 9.89 17.55 -3.85
N MET A 41 8.98 16.66 -3.43
CA MET A 41 8.34 16.71 -2.12
C MET A 41 8.92 15.65 -1.19
N ILE A 42 9.40 16.08 -0.03
CA ILE A 42 9.97 15.21 1.00
C ILE A 42 8.91 14.96 2.06
N THR A 43 8.34 13.77 2.03
CA THR A 43 7.26 13.32 2.93
C THR A 43 7.07 11.80 2.83
N ALA A 44 6.55 11.18 3.88
CA ALA A 44 6.02 9.82 3.83
C ALA A 44 4.51 9.79 4.14
N SER A 45 3.80 10.92 3.97
CA SER A 45 2.34 11.04 4.06
C SER A 45 1.78 10.43 5.37
N HIS A 46 1.05 9.33 5.30
CA HIS A 46 0.39 8.66 6.42
C HIS A 46 1.28 7.73 7.26
N ASN A 47 2.53 7.49 6.85
CA ASN A 47 3.43 6.61 7.58
C ASN A 47 3.83 7.18 8.94
N HIS A 48 4.35 6.30 9.81
CA HIS A 48 4.93 6.67 11.09
C HIS A 48 5.99 7.77 10.94
N HIS A 49 6.21 8.58 11.97
CA HIS A 49 7.11 9.74 11.92
C HIS A 49 8.58 9.39 11.61
N GLU A 50 9.02 8.17 11.90
CA GLU A 50 10.38 7.67 11.59
C GLU A 50 10.57 7.33 10.11
N ASP A 51 9.49 7.10 9.37
CA ASP A 51 9.57 6.94 7.91
C ASP A 51 9.68 8.31 7.24
N ASN A 52 10.30 8.34 6.08
CA ASN A 52 10.28 9.49 5.19
C ASN A 52 10.31 9.02 3.74
N GLY A 53 10.15 9.95 2.81
CA GLY A 53 10.09 9.63 1.40
C GLY A 53 10.43 10.81 0.51
N VAL A 54 10.46 10.54 -0.78
CA VAL A 54 10.67 11.56 -1.82
C VAL A 54 9.73 11.28 -2.97
N LYS A 55 8.78 12.20 -3.21
CA LYS A 55 7.87 12.23 -4.35
C LYS A 55 8.43 13.21 -5.38
N ILE A 56 8.37 12.86 -6.66
CA ILE A 56 8.83 13.72 -7.77
C ILE A 56 7.63 14.14 -8.58
N MET A 57 7.62 15.39 -9.03
CA MET A 57 6.57 15.95 -9.90
C MET A 57 7.16 16.55 -11.16
N ASP A 58 6.39 16.48 -12.26
CA ASP A 58 6.73 17.06 -13.54
C ASP A 58 6.51 18.59 -13.58
N GLN A 59 6.83 19.23 -14.69
CA GLN A 59 6.70 20.69 -14.86
C GLN A 59 5.27 21.24 -14.75
N TYR A 60 4.27 20.37 -14.82
CA TYR A 60 2.85 20.75 -14.69
C TYR A 60 2.31 20.50 -13.28
N GLY A 61 3.14 19.97 -12.38
CA GLY A 61 2.73 19.60 -11.03
C GLY A 61 2.01 18.24 -10.97
N ASN A 62 2.17 17.37 -11.96
CA ASN A 62 1.65 16.00 -11.93
C ASN A 62 2.71 15.03 -11.41
N MET A 63 2.29 13.82 -11.06
CA MET A 63 3.22 12.72 -10.80
C MET A 63 3.99 12.34 -12.07
N VAL A 64 5.27 11.99 -11.92
CA VAL A 64 6.12 11.64 -13.05
C VAL A 64 5.73 10.31 -13.71
N THR A 65 6.13 10.15 -14.97
CA THR A 65 5.89 8.95 -15.78
C THR A 65 6.77 7.77 -15.34
N GLU A 66 6.38 6.55 -15.72
CA GLU A 66 7.09 5.31 -15.32
C GLU A 66 8.54 5.26 -15.79
N ASP A 67 8.88 5.85 -16.95
CA ASP A 67 10.24 5.94 -17.44
C ASP A 67 11.14 6.75 -16.50
N ILE A 68 10.61 7.84 -15.93
CA ILE A 68 11.32 8.66 -14.94
C ILE A 68 11.46 7.91 -13.61
N GLU A 69 10.40 7.24 -13.16
CA GLU A 69 10.43 6.43 -11.93
C GLU A 69 11.51 5.33 -12.02
N HIS A 70 11.52 4.60 -13.13
CA HIS A 70 12.48 3.55 -13.39
C HIS A 70 13.93 4.08 -13.51
N TYR A 71 14.10 5.24 -14.16
CA TYR A 71 15.39 5.93 -14.18
C TYR A 71 15.86 6.26 -12.76
N MET A 72 14.98 6.81 -11.92
CA MET A 72 15.32 7.16 -10.54
C MET A 72 15.67 5.94 -9.69
N GLU A 73 14.93 4.83 -9.84
CA GLU A 73 15.25 3.56 -9.16
C GLU A 73 16.65 3.07 -9.51
N LYS A 74 16.95 2.98 -10.79
CA LYS A 74 18.28 2.54 -11.25
C LYS A 74 19.38 3.46 -10.76
N TYR A 75 19.13 4.78 -10.76
CA TYR A 75 20.13 5.75 -10.34
C TYR A 75 20.48 5.61 -8.86
N VAL A 76 19.50 5.53 -7.98
CA VAL A 76 19.75 5.45 -6.54
C VAL A 76 20.34 4.11 -6.10
N ASN A 77 20.08 3.03 -6.86
CA ASN A 77 20.58 1.67 -6.59
C ASN A 77 21.92 1.34 -7.28
N ASP A 78 22.54 2.27 -8.03
CA ASP A 78 23.78 2.05 -8.83
C ASP A 78 23.64 0.93 -9.90
N GLU A 79 22.42 0.74 -10.44
CA GLU A 79 22.11 -0.34 -11.39
C GLU A 79 22.27 0.08 -12.86
N PHE A 80 23.29 0.86 -13.19
CA PHE A 80 23.58 1.22 -14.57
C PHE A 80 24.42 0.14 -15.25
N SER A 81 23.77 -0.84 -15.88
CA SER A 81 24.39 -1.66 -16.90
C SER A 81 24.39 -0.91 -18.24
N ASN A 82 25.40 -1.15 -19.10
CA ASN A 82 25.66 -0.42 -20.34
C ASN A 82 24.58 -0.53 -21.44
N ASP A 83 23.42 -1.10 -21.17
CA ASP A 83 22.41 -1.39 -22.18
C ASP A 83 21.22 -0.42 -22.12
N HIS A 84 21.11 0.37 -23.18
CA HIS A 84 19.88 1.03 -23.67
C HIS A 84 19.12 2.02 -22.77
N MET A 85 19.78 2.73 -21.86
CA MET A 85 19.10 3.82 -21.15
C MET A 85 19.11 5.10 -21.99
N GLN A 86 17.91 5.73 -22.08
CA GLN A 86 17.70 7.00 -22.74
C GLN A 86 18.54 8.16 -22.12
N PHE A 87 19.03 7.94 -20.89
CA PHE A 87 19.83 8.90 -20.11
C PHE A 87 21.08 8.23 -19.54
N GLN A 88 22.26 8.75 -19.90
CA GLN A 88 23.53 8.31 -19.29
C GLN A 88 23.89 9.20 -18.08
N PRO A 89 24.48 8.64 -17.01
CA PRO A 89 24.91 9.44 -15.86
C PRO A 89 25.95 10.50 -16.26
N LEU A 90 25.61 11.77 -16.03
CA LEU A 90 26.55 12.88 -16.24
C LEU A 90 27.36 13.12 -14.96
N VAL A 91 28.65 13.25 -15.09
CA VAL A 91 29.54 13.55 -13.96
C VAL A 91 29.50 15.05 -13.62
N LYS A 92 29.35 15.93 -14.63
CA LYS A 92 29.23 17.40 -14.46
C LYS A 92 28.39 18.01 -15.58
N ILE A 93 27.66 19.07 -15.24
CA ILE A 93 27.03 19.96 -16.19
C ILE A 93 27.92 21.18 -16.37
N PHE A 94 28.24 21.53 -17.60
CA PHE A 94 29.14 22.66 -17.91
C PHE A 94 28.42 24.00 -17.69
N ASN A 95 29.17 25.08 -17.44
CA ASN A 95 28.61 26.42 -17.22
C ASN A 95 27.78 26.92 -18.40
N GLU A 96 28.13 26.57 -19.64
CA GLU A 96 27.36 26.91 -20.85
C GLU A 96 25.96 26.30 -20.82
N ASP A 97 25.83 25.06 -20.36
CA ASP A 97 24.52 24.40 -20.19
C ASP A 97 23.69 25.05 -19.08
N ILE A 98 24.34 25.49 -18.01
CA ILE A 98 23.70 26.23 -16.91
C ILE A 98 23.12 27.56 -17.39
N GLU A 99 23.84 28.28 -18.28
CA GLU A 99 23.31 29.51 -18.86
C GLU A 99 22.08 29.24 -19.76
N ILE A 100 22.04 28.11 -20.48
CA ILE A 100 20.86 27.67 -21.23
C ILE A 100 19.70 27.37 -20.28
N ILE A 101 19.94 26.63 -19.19
CA ILE A 101 18.95 26.30 -18.17
C ILE A 101 18.37 27.57 -17.55
N LYS A 102 19.23 28.53 -17.18
CA LYS A 102 18.82 29.83 -16.63
C LYS A 102 18.03 30.67 -17.63
N LYS A 103 18.49 30.74 -18.90
CA LYS A 103 17.79 31.46 -19.97
C LYS A 103 16.39 30.91 -20.21
N LYS A 104 16.21 29.60 -20.08
CA LYS A 104 14.91 28.95 -20.16
C LYS A 104 14.11 28.98 -18.83
N GLN A 105 14.66 29.59 -17.78
CA GLN A 105 14.09 29.66 -16.43
C GLN A 105 13.78 28.30 -15.80
N LEU A 106 14.50 27.25 -16.23
CA LEU A 106 14.35 25.91 -15.68
C LEU A 106 15.02 25.83 -14.29
N LYS A 107 14.38 25.15 -13.35
CA LYS A 107 14.89 24.98 -11.99
C LYS A 107 14.26 23.78 -11.27
N LEU A 108 14.83 23.42 -10.14
CA LEU A 108 14.27 22.44 -9.23
C LEU A 108 13.52 23.14 -8.09
N TYR A 109 12.34 22.61 -7.75
CA TYR A 109 11.52 23.07 -6.63
C TYR A 109 11.52 21.97 -5.56
N LEU A 110 11.92 22.30 -4.35
CA LEU A 110 11.95 21.35 -3.23
C LEU A 110 10.99 21.82 -2.15
N GLY A 111 10.20 20.90 -1.63
CA GLY A 111 9.36 21.14 -0.45
C GLY A 111 9.49 20.01 0.54
N TYR A 112 9.17 20.27 1.81
CA TYR A 112 9.19 19.25 2.84
C TYR A 112 8.15 19.50 3.94
N ASP A 113 7.68 18.38 4.51
CA ASP A 113 6.72 18.35 5.62
C ASP A 113 7.37 18.56 7.00
N SER A 114 6.59 18.34 8.07
CA SER A 114 7.02 18.55 9.45
C SER A 114 7.83 17.42 10.09
N ARG A 115 8.23 16.37 9.34
CA ARG A 115 9.04 15.27 9.87
C ARG A 115 10.42 15.76 10.27
N GLU A 116 10.95 15.23 11.37
CA GLU A 116 12.23 15.63 11.94
C GLU A 116 13.40 15.46 10.94
N SER A 117 13.37 14.42 10.14
CA SER A 117 14.40 14.11 9.13
C SER A 117 14.28 14.92 7.84
N SER A 118 13.12 15.57 7.57
CA SER A 118 12.84 16.23 6.29
C SER A 118 13.83 17.37 5.95
N PRO A 119 14.21 18.26 6.87
CA PRO A 119 15.22 19.29 6.58
C PRO A 119 16.58 18.70 6.17
N THR A 120 17.07 17.68 6.90
CA THR A 120 18.36 17.03 6.61
C THR A 120 18.34 16.32 5.26
N ILE A 121 17.24 15.65 4.91
CA ILE A 121 17.07 15.03 3.59
C ILE A 121 17.10 16.11 2.50
N CYS A 122 16.42 17.25 2.71
CA CYS A 122 16.44 18.38 1.78
C CYS A 122 17.87 18.93 1.57
N GLU A 123 18.61 19.14 2.65
CA GLU A 123 20.01 19.59 2.58
C GLU A 123 20.90 18.63 1.78
N LEU A 124 20.74 17.31 1.96
CA LEU A 124 21.47 16.31 1.20
C LEU A 124 21.10 16.30 -0.28
N ILE A 125 19.81 16.44 -0.62
CA ILE A 125 19.38 16.58 -2.01
C ILE A 125 19.99 17.83 -2.64
N VAL A 126 19.94 18.98 -1.96
CA VAL A 126 20.58 20.24 -2.41
C VAL A 126 22.09 20.06 -2.60
N LYS A 127 22.76 19.38 -1.68
CA LYS A 127 24.16 19.04 -1.82
C LYS A 127 24.43 18.23 -3.10
N GLY A 128 23.57 17.25 -3.42
CA GLY A 128 23.64 16.50 -4.67
C GLY A 128 23.47 17.40 -5.90
N ILE A 129 22.49 18.32 -5.87
CA ILE A 129 22.26 19.31 -6.93
C ILE A 129 23.52 20.15 -7.18
N LEU A 130 24.10 20.70 -6.12
CA LEU A 130 25.26 21.61 -6.20
C LEU A 130 26.57 20.88 -6.56
N LYS A 131 26.67 19.56 -6.36
CA LYS A 131 27.82 18.77 -6.81
C LYS A 131 27.98 18.73 -8.34
N THR A 132 26.87 18.82 -9.08
CA THR A 132 26.93 18.85 -10.55
C THR A 132 27.38 20.21 -11.05
N ASN A 133 26.87 21.28 -10.47
CA ASN A 133 27.27 22.65 -10.70
C ASN A 133 26.75 23.54 -9.56
N ASP A 134 27.63 24.35 -8.97
CA ASP A 134 27.34 25.24 -7.84
C ASP A 134 26.36 26.39 -8.13
N LYS A 135 26.10 26.62 -9.44
CA LYS A 135 25.18 27.67 -9.93
C LYS A 135 23.84 27.12 -10.42
N PHE A 136 23.57 25.82 -10.19
CA PHE A 136 22.33 25.22 -10.65
C PHE A 136 21.12 25.86 -9.95
N PRO A 137 20.06 26.30 -10.67
CA PRO A 137 18.93 27.02 -10.08
C PRO A 137 17.99 26.06 -9.35
N TYR A 138 17.70 26.36 -8.09
CA TYR A 138 16.70 25.65 -7.27
C TYR A 138 15.99 26.61 -6.30
N MET A 139 14.84 26.18 -5.79
CA MET A 139 14.07 26.88 -4.76
C MET A 139 13.65 25.87 -3.69
N VAL A 140 13.69 26.30 -2.41
CA VAL A 140 13.24 25.48 -1.28
C VAL A 140 12.03 26.11 -0.62
N TYR A 141 10.98 25.33 -0.42
CA TYR A 141 9.75 25.66 0.29
C TYR A 141 9.66 24.84 1.57
N PRO A 142 10.10 25.37 2.71
CA PRO A 142 10.06 24.66 3.97
C PRO A 142 8.65 24.59 4.56
N LEU A 143 8.34 23.45 5.18
CA LEU A 143 7.10 23.27 5.94
C LEU A 143 5.84 23.56 5.10
N VAL A 144 5.71 22.85 3.97
CA VAL A 144 4.59 22.92 3.06
C VAL A 144 3.86 21.58 3.00
N THR A 145 2.58 21.61 2.66
CA THR A 145 1.82 20.39 2.32
C THR A 145 2.18 19.89 0.92
N THR A 146 1.92 18.62 0.63
CA THR A 146 2.10 18.10 -0.74
C THR A 146 1.27 18.90 -1.75
N PRO A 147 -0.04 19.16 -1.55
CA PRO A 147 -0.81 19.98 -2.47
C PRO A 147 -0.29 21.41 -2.64
N GLU A 148 0.16 22.04 -1.55
CA GLU A 148 0.73 23.38 -1.63
C GLU A 148 1.93 23.46 -2.57
N LEU A 149 2.86 22.50 -2.48
CA LEU A 149 4.03 22.50 -3.36
C LEU A 149 3.63 22.31 -4.82
N HIS A 150 2.72 21.38 -5.10
CA HIS A 150 2.20 21.14 -6.45
C HIS A 150 1.50 22.39 -7.02
N TYR A 151 0.69 23.07 -6.19
CA TYR A 151 0.00 24.31 -6.59
C TYR A 151 0.97 25.45 -6.90
N VAL A 152 1.95 25.69 -6.01
CA VAL A 152 2.95 26.76 -6.21
C VAL A 152 3.82 26.49 -7.43
N PHE A 153 4.10 25.23 -7.72
CA PHE A 153 4.89 24.83 -8.88
C PHE A 153 4.14 25.07 -10.19
N SER A 154 2.86 24.73 -10.27
CA SER A 154 2.03 24.92 -11.47
C SER A 154 1.47 26.35 -11.62
N ASN A 155 1.27 27.09 -10.51
CA ASN A 155 0.59 28.39 -10.46
C ASN A 155 1.43 29.47 -9.77
N SER A 156 2.61 29.77 -10.30
CA SER A 156 3.60 30.67 -9.67
C SER A 156 3.11 32.11 -9.39
N SER A 157 1.96 32.53 -9.90
CA SER A 157 1.41 33.89 -9.75
C SER A 157 0.37 34.01 -8.63
N HIS A 158 -0.12 32.92 -8.05
CA HIS A 158 -1.20 32.94 -7.06
C HIS A 158 -0.78 32.29 -5.74
N SER A 159 -1.24 32.85 -4.63
CA SER A 159 -0.99 32.28 -3.29
C SER A 159 -1.93 31.11 -3.04
N TYR A 160 -1.39 29.92 -2.69
CA TYR A 160 -2.18 28.77 -2.28
C TYR A 160 -3.06 29.09 -1.04
N SER A 161 -2.55 29.85 -0.07
CA SER A 161 -3.35 30.27 1.09
C SER A 161 -4.54 31.15 0.69
N GLN A 162 -4.41 31.99 -0.35
CA GLN A 162 -5.55 32.76 -0.86
C GLN A 162 -6.56 31.86 -1.59
N TYR A 163 -6.08 30.85 -2.31
CA TYR A 163 -6.93 29.87 -2.97
C TYR A 163 -7.77 29.09 -1.95
N LEU A 164 -7.15 28.56 -0.89
CA LEU A 164 -7.85 27.89 0.20
C LEU A 164 -8.85 28.82 0.92
N LYS A 165 -8.47 30.10 1.13
CA LYS A 165 -9.34 31.08 1.78
C LYS A 165 -10.63 31.29 0.99
N ASN A 166 -10.53 31.41 -0.31
CA ASN A 166 -11.70 31.59 -1.18
C ASN A 166 -12.63 30.37 -1.13
N ALA A 167 -12.07 29.15 -1.11
CA ALA A 167 -12.83 27.91 -0.99
C ALA A 167 -13.49 27.77 0.39
N LEU A 168 -12.86 28.27 1.47
CA LEU A 168 -13.35 28.17 2.85
C LEU A 168 -14.43 29.22 3.16
N GLU A 169 -14.36 30.40 2.59
CA GLU A 169 -15.22 31.55 2.95
C GLU A 169 -16.73 31.22 2.98
N PRO A 170 -17.30 30.46 2.02
CA PRO A 170 -18.72 30.13 2.02
C PRO A 170 -19.13 29.03 3.01
N ILE A 171 -18.18 28.38 3.71
CA ILE A 171 -18.46 27.19 4.53
C ILE A 171 -19.08 27.57 5.87
N GLN A 172 -20.32 27.08 6.12
CA GLN A 172 -21.05 27.21 7.37
C GLN A 172 -21.40 25.84 7.98
N TYR A 173 -21.16 24.75 7.28
CA TYR A 173 -21.43 23.40 7.75
C TYR A 173 -20.46 23.02 8.88
N PRO A 174 -20.96 22.61 10.08
CA PRO A 174 -20.10 22.35 11.22
C PRO A 174 -19.33 21.03 11.06
N CYS A 175 -18.00 21.08 11.33
CA CYS A 175 -17.13 19.92 11.27
C CYS A 175 -16.02 19.97 12.32
N ILE A 176 -15.64 18.82 12.89
CA ILE A 176 -14.46 18.65 13.70
C ILE A 176 -13.38 18.00 12.83
N VAL A 177 -12.22 18.65 12.71
CA VAL A 177 -11.16 18.20 11.81
C VAL A 177 -9.94 17.77 12.60
N ASP A 178 -9.59 16.50 12.48
CA ASP A 178 -8.33 15.93 12.92
C ASP A 178 -7.25 16.24 11.87
N CYS A 179 -6.25 17.01 12.27
CA CYS A 179 -5.15 17.44 11.41
C CYS A 179 -3.93 16.51 11.49
N ALA A 180 -4.07 15.29 12.02
CA ALA A 180 -3.03 14.26 12.10
C ALA A 180 -1.72 14.69 12.78
N ASN A 181 -1.69 15.81 13.52
CA ASN A 181 -0.47 16.51 13.97
C ASN A 181 0.52 16.79 12.81
N GLY A 182 0.01 16.81 11.56
CA GLY A 182 0.77 16.98 10.34
C GLY A 182 0.89 18.44 9.91
N ILE A 183 1.57 18.64 8.78
CA ILE A 183 1.80 19.99 8.22
C ILE A 183 0.50 20.66 7.76
N GLY A 184 -0.55 19.90 7.44
CA GLY A 184 -1.89 20.42 7.18
C GLY A 184 -2.44 21.27 8.32
N SER A 185 -2.06 20.98 9.59
CA SER A 185 -2.42 21.79 10.77
C SER A 185 -1.98 23.24 10.63
N LYS A 186 -0.76 23.46 10.13
CA LYS A 186 -0.21 24.81 9.92
C LYS A 186 -1.11 25.61 8.97
N LYS A 187 -1.58 24.98 7.90
CA LYS A 187 -2.49 25.62 6.94
C LYS A 187 -3.87 25.87 7.53
N MET A 188 -4.46 24.87 8.16
CA MET A 188 -5.78 25.00 8.78
C MET A 188 -5.81 26.06 9.89
N LEU A 189 -4.72 26.26 10.64
CA LEU A 189 -4.61 27.29 11.67
C LEU A 189 -4.49 28.73 11.11
N GLU A 190 -4.11 28.91 9.84
CA GLU A 190 -4.15 30.21 9.15
C GLU A 190 -5.58 30.72 8.95
N PHE A 191 -6.58 29.82 8.97
CA PHE A 191 -7.96 30.12 8.70
C PHE A 191 -8.80 30.07 9.98
N LYS A 192 -9.57 31.12 10.22
CA LYS A 192 -10.54 31.19 11.34
C LYS A 192 -11.94 31.04 10.81
N ASN A 193 -12.48 29.83 10.85
CA ASN A 193 -13.87 29.55 10.54
C ASN A 193 -14.59 29.08 11.83
N PRO A 194 -15.67 29.75 12.29
CA PRO A 194 -16.34 29.41 13.53
C PRO A 194 -17.06 28.05 13.49
N HIS A 195 -17.30 27.51 12.31
CA HIS A 195 -17.96 26.23 12.09
C HIS A 195 -16.98 25.04 12.06
N ILE A 196 -15.67 25.30 11.93
CA ILE A 196 -14.64 24.26 11.88
C ILE A 196 -13.83 24.26 13.17
N ARG A 197 -13.78 23.12 13.85
CA ARG A 197 -12.98 22.91 15.06
C ARG A 197 -11.82 21.97 14.74
N LEU A 198 -10.61 22.33 15.15
CA LEU A 198 -9.40 21.56 14.86
C LEU A 198 -8.95 20.78 16.10
N ILE A 199 -8.54 19.53 15.89
CA ILE A 199 -7.87 18.68 16.88
C ILE A 199 -6.55 18.15 16.28
N ASN A 200 -5.69 17.60 17.12
CA ASN A 200 -4.40 17.06 16.71
C ASN A 200 -3.59 18.04 15.83
N THR A 201 -3.38 19.25 16.35
CA THR A 201 -2.73 20.35 15.61
C THR A 201 -1.26 20.57 15.98
N SER A 202 -0.63 19.60 16.62
CA SER A 202 0.76 19.71 17.14
C SER A 202 1.82 19.42 16.06
N TRP A 203 1.73 20.07 14.90
CA TRP A 203 2.65 19.89 13.76
C TRP A 203 4.13 20.19 14.07
N THR A 204 4.41 20.91 15.15
CA THR A 204 5.77 21.18 15.64
C THR A 204 6.34 20.05 16.51
N SER A 205 5.61 18.98 16.70
CA SER A 205 6.00 17.80 17.48
C SER A 205 6.01 16.57 16.59
N PRO A 206 7.09 16.32 15.82
CA PRO A 206 7.14 15.26 14.79
C PRO A 206 6.76 13.87 15.32
N GLN A 207 7.07 13.54 16.58
CA GLN A 207 6.77 12.26 17.21
C GLN A 207 5.25 11.97 17.32
N LYS A 208 4.41 13.03 17.26
CA LYS A 208 2.94 12.91 17.30
C LYS A 208 2.32 12.73 15.92
N LEU A 209 3.09 12.92 14.85
CA LEU A 209 2.61 12.83 13.48
C LEU A 209 1.98 11.46 13.21
N ASN A 210 0.73 11.45 12.79
CA ASN A 210 -0.09 10.24 12.52
C ASN A 210 -0.23 9.27 13.72
N HIS A 211 0.19 9.65 14.93
CA HIS A 211 0.13 8.77 16.09
C HIS A 211 -1.28 8.77 16.70
N GLN A 212 -1.99 7.65 16.58
CA GLN A 212 -3.40 7.50 17.00
C GLN A 212 -4.34 8.58 16.44
N CYS A 213 -4.06 9.06 15.25
CA CYS A 213 -4.84 10.06 14.51
C CYS A 213 -4.54 9.93 13.01
N SER A 214 -5.23 10.62 12.17
CA SER A 214 -5.18 10.65 10.70
C SER A 214 -6.25 9.84 9.99
N SER A 215 -6.42 10.11 8.71
CA SER A 215 -7.35 9.39 7.82
C SER A 215 -7.08 7.89 7.79
N ASP A 216 -5.81 7.50 7.70
CA ASP A 216 -5.40 6.09 7.67
C ASP A 216 -5.67 5.38 9.00
N TYR A 217 -5.45 6.06 10.13
CA TYR A 217 -5.76 5.51 11.45
C TYR A 217 -7.26 5.22 11.60
N VAL A 218 -8.13 6.16 11.21
CA VAL A 218 -9.58 5.98 11.29
C VAL A 218 -10.04 4.81 10.42
N CYS A 219 -9.54 4.72 9.18
CA CYS A 219 -9.92 3.66 8.25
C CYS A 219 -9.39 2.28 8.67
N SER A 220 -8.16 2.18 9.15
CA SER A 220 -7.51 0.91 9.44
C SER A 220 -7.86 0.33 10.82
N HIS A 221 -8.05 1.19 11.83
CA HIS A 221 -8.34 0.77 13.20
C HIS A 221 -9.83 0.84 13.55
N HIS A 222 -10.66 1.43 12.68
CA HIS A 222 -12.08 1.70 12.98
C HIS A 222 -12.30 2.37 14.35
N SER A 223 -11.44 3.37 14.66
CA SER A 223 -11.39 4.04 15.97
C SER A 223 -11.35 5.54 15.80
N LEU A 224 -11.89 6.25 16.81
CA LEU A 224 -11.82 7.71 16.84
C LEU A 224 -10.37 8.16 17.08
N PRO A 225 -9.92 9.24 16.42
CA PRO A 225 -8.62 9.84 16.69
C PRO A 225 -8.47 10.33 18.13
N TYR A 226 -7.25 10.33 18.63
CA TYR A 226 -6.91 10.97 19.90
C TYR A 226 -7.46 12.41 19.94
N GLN A 227 -7.89 12.89 21.12
CA GLN A 227 -8.57 14.17 21.34
C GLN A 227 -10.00 14.29 20.75
N SER A 228 -10.55 13.26 20.13
CA SER A 228 -11.94 13.33 19.63
C SER A 228 -12.97 13.61 20.74
N ASP A 229 -12.67 13.22 21.99
CA ASP A 229 -13.56 13.40 23.14
C ASP A 229 -13.54 14.82 23.73
N LEU A 230 -12.61 15.67 23.29
CA LEU A 230 -12.53 17.06 23.76
C LEU A 230 -13.79 17.89 23.41
N PHE A 231 -14.56 17.44 22.45
CA PHE A 231 -15.79 18.08 22.03
C PHE A 231 -16.95 17.08 22.17
N ASP A 232 -17.79 17.27 23.17
CA ASP A 232 -19.02 16.48 23.39
C ASP A 232 -20.10 16.87 22.37
N LEU A 233 -19.81 16.67 21.10
CA LEU A 233 -20.73 16.88 20.00
C LEU A 233 -21.15 15.50 19.47
N LYS A 234 -22.05 14.85 20.22
CA LYS A 234 -22.71 13.60 19.76
C LYS A 234 -23.33 13.83 18.37
N ASN A 235 -23.09 12.91 17.47
CA ASN A 235 -23.59 12.94 16.09
C ASN A 235 -23.06 14.08 15.19
N SER A 236 -21.95 14.75 15.52
CA SER A 236 -21.33 15.72 14.62
C SER A 236 -20.51 15.05 13.53
N LEU A 237 -20.51 15.65 12.34
CA LEU A 237 -19.58 15.27 11.28
C LEU A 237 -18.15 15.56 11.72
N ARG A 238 -17.28 14.60 11.48
CA ARG A 238 -15.84 14.69 11.71
C ARG A 238 -15.09 14.35 10.45
N ALA A 239 -13.88 14.86 10.31
CA ALA A 239 -12.98 14.54 9.23
C ALA A 239 -11.57 14.34 9.76
N SER A 240 -10.78 13.49 9.13
CA SER A 240 -9.34 13.34 9.40
C SER A 240 -8.54 13.55 8.13
N LEU A 241 -7.54 14.42 8.20
CA LEU A 241 -6.48 14.56 7.20
C LEU A 241 -5.38 13.52 7.46
N ASP A 242 -4.45 13.37 6.54
CA ASP A 242 -3.18 12.68 6.78
C ASP A 242 -2.00 13.65 6.98
N GLY A 243 -0.79 13.13 7.15
CA GLY A 243 0.35 13.91 7.59
C GLY A 243 0.78 15.04 6.67
N ASP A 244 0.65 14.90 5.35
CA ASP A 244 0.98 15.90 4.33
C ASP A 244 -0.27 16.52 3.66
N ALA A 245 -1.46 16.17 4.18
CA ALA A 245 -2.76 16.70 3.82
C ALA A 245 -3.16 16.49 2.34
N ASP A 246 -2.79 15.34 1.74
CA ASP A 246 -3.24 14.95 0.41
C ASP A 246 -4.48 14.03 0.43
N ARG A 247 -5.02 13.70 1.65
CA ARG A 247 -6.18 12.83 1.88
C ARG A 247 -7.11 13.40 2.93
N VAL A 248 -8.40 13.03 2.82
CA VAL A 248 -9.41 13.26 3.84
C VAL A 248 -10.41 12.12 3.89
N VAL A 249 -10.80 11.71 5.08
CA VAL A 249 -11.95 10.81 5.31
C VAL A 249 -12.89 11.44 6.32
N PHE A 250 -14.18 11.14 6.17
CA PHE A 250 -15.21 11.66 7.07
C PHE A 250 -15.79 10.53 7.91
N TYR A 251 -16.32 10.89 9.07
CA TYR A 251 -16.95 9.93 9.96
C TYR A 251 -17.83 10.62 11.00
N TYR A 252 -18.69 9.84 11.61
CA TYR A 252 -19.52 10.25 12.75
C TYR A 252 -19.83 9.07 13.64
N THR A 253 -20.22 9.33 14.87
CA THR A 253 -20.66 8.28 15.81
C THR A 253 -22.16 8.35 16.01
N GLU A 254 -22.82 7.20 15.94
CA GLU A 254 -24.23 7.05 16.25
C GLU A 254 -24.43 5.75 17.05
N ASN A 255 -25.10 5.82 18.19
CA ASN A 255 -25.31 4.67 19.09
C ASN A 255 -23.98 3.93 19.40
N GLU A 256 -22.95 4.67 19.72
CA GLU A 256 -21.59 4.19 19.99
C GLU A 256 -20.89 3.50 18.81
N LYS A 257 -21.53 3.41 17.66
CA LYS A 257 -20.95 2.87 16.44
C LYS A 257 -20.28 3.98 15.63
N LEU A 258 -19.05 3.74 15.21
CA LEU A 258 -18.35 4.60 14.26
C LEU A 258 -18.81 4.28 12.83
N ASN A 259 -19.28 5.30 12.12
CA ASN A 259 -19.66 5.24 10.72
C ASN A 259 -18.63 6.02 9.91
N ILE A 260 -17.96 5.36 8.99
CA ILE A 260 -16.90 5.95 8.16
C ILE A 260 -17.47 6.25 6.78
N LEU A 261 -17.28 7.48 6.33
CA LEU A 261 -17.62 8.00 5.02
C LEU A 261 -16.30 8.20 4.26
N ASN A 262 -15.83 7.13 3.66
CA ASN A 262 -14.54 7.04 2.97
C ASN A 262 -14.59 7.66 1.55
N GLY A 263 -13.55 7.47 0.75
CA GLY A 263 -13.47 8.00 -0.62
C GLY A 263 -14.62 7.58 -1.52
N ASP A 264 -15.21 6.38 -1.34
CA ASP A 264 -16.38 5.94 -2.10
C ASP A 264 -17.58 6.88 -1.85
N TYR A 265 -17.81 7.27 -0.59
CA TYR A 265 -18.85 8.24 -0.22
C TYR A 265 -18.55 9.64 -0.72
N ILE A 266 -17.27 10.08 -0.71
CA ILE A 266 -16.88 11.38 -1.25
C ILE A 266 -17.20 11.46 -2.75
N ALA A 267 -16.78 10.43 -3.52
CA ALA A 267 -17.08 10.35 -4.96
C ALA A 267 -18.59 10.33 -5.23
N ALA A 268 -19.36 9.53 -4.49
CA ALA A 268 -20.82 9.46 -4.61
C ALA A 268 -21.49 10.82 -4.32
N LEU A 269 -21.00 11.57 -3.32
CA LEU A 269 -21.53 12.90 -2.98
C LEU A 269 -21.26 13.91 -4.11
N ILE A 270 -20.04 13.95 -4.61
CA ILE A 270 -19.64 14.84 -5.70
C ILE A 270 -20.48 14.54 -6.96
N LEU A 271 -20.60 13.26 -7.34
CA LEU A 271 -21.37 12.86 -8.51
C LEU A 271 -22.88 13.16 -8.34
N THR A 272 -23.40 13.00 -7.12
CA THR A 272 -24.79 13.42 -6.80
C THR A 272 -24.96 14.93 -6.92
N TYR A 273 -23.98 15.72 -6.50
CA TYR A 273 -23.99 17.16 -6.68
C TYR A 273 -23.98 17.53 -8.16
N LEU A 274 -23.10 16.92 -8.93
CA LEU A 274 -23.02 17.14 -10.38
C LEU A 274 -24.33 16.76 -11.08
N SER A 275 -24.95 15.64 -10.73
CA SER A 275 -26.22 15.20 -11.31
C SER A 275 -27.37 16.18 -11.08
N LYS A 276 -27.36 16.88 -9.94
CA LYS A 276 -28.43 17.84 -9.57
C LYS A 276 -28.17 19.28 -10.01
N LYS A 277 -26.92 19.66 -10.17
CA LYS A 277 -26.54 21.08 -10.38
C LYS A 277 -25.90 21.37 -11.72
N LEU A 278 -25.32 20.36 -12.38
CA LEU A 278 -24.65 20.56 -13.64
C LEU A 278 -25.63 20.50 -14.82
N THR A 279 -25.58 21.51 -15.66
CA THR A 279 -26.28 21.56 -16.96
C THR A 279 -25.29 21.93 -18.04
N SER A 280 -25.48 21.44 -19.24
CA SER A 280 -24.65 21.77 -20.38
C SER A 280 -25.46 21.85 -21.65
N ASP A 281 -25.19 22.88 -22.48
CA ASP A 281 -25.78 23.00 -23.82
C ASP A 281 -25.04 22.17 -24.86
N LYS A 282 -23.85 21.67 -24.51
CA LYS A 282 -22.99 20.83 -25.37
C LYS A 282 -22.85 19.43 -24.74
N PRO A 283 -22.61 18.41 -25.57
CA PRO A 283 -22.27 17.09 -25.05
C PRO A 283 -21.10 17.16 -24.08
N LEU A 284 -21.24 16.55 -22.89
CA LEU A 284 -20.24 16.52 -21.85
C LEU A 284 -20.19 15.11 -21.26
N MET A 285 -18.98 14.58 -21.11
CA MET A 285 -18.75 13.25 -20.53
C MET A 285 -18.12 13.37 -19.15
N ILE A 286 -18.82 12.84 -18.14
CA ILE A 286 -18.30 12.67 -16.79
C ILE A 286 -17.76 11.26 -16.66
N GLY A 287 -16.54 11.11 -16.16
CA GLY A 287 -15.94 9.81 -15.82
C GLY A 287 -15.90 9.61 -14.31
N TYR A 288 -16.47 8.52 -13.82
CA TYR A 288 -16.19 8.01 -12.49
C TYR A 288 -15.10 6.94 -12.58
N VAL A 289 -13.89 7.27 -12.17
CA VAL A 289 -12.75 6.36 -12.19
C VAL A 289 -12.49 5.84 -10.79
N TYR A 290 -12.47 4.51 -10.64
CA TYR A 290 -12.38 3.85 -9.35
C TYR A 290 -11.42 2.65 -9.40
N THR A 291 -11.04 2.11 -8.25
CA THR A 291 -10.18 0.91 -8.15
C THR A 291 -11.00 -0.33 -7.87
N GLY A 292 -10.40 -1.50 -8.06
CA GLY A 292 -11.03 -2.77 -7.67
C GLY A 292 -11.48 -2.84 -6.20
N TYR A 293 -10.92 -2.01 -5.33
CA TYR A 293 -11.30 -1.94 -3.91
C TYR A 293 -12.56 -1.11 -3.63
N THR A 294 -12.98 -0.27 -4.57
CA THR A 294 -14.23 0.50 -4.45
C THR A 294 -15.40 -0.45 -4.26
N ASN A 295 -16.23 -0.19 -3.25
CA ASN A 295 -17.38 -1.03 -2.95
C ASN A 295 -18.40 -1.01 -4.10
N ASN A 296 -18.85 -2.17 -4.56
CA ASN A 296 -19.73 -2.26 -5.72
C ASN A 296 -21.09 -1.58 -5.48
N ALA A 297 -21.56 -1.52 -4.25
CA ALA A 297 -22.79 -0.76 -3.92
C ALA A 297 -22.65 0.74 -4.24
N CYS A 298 -21.44 1.32 -4.09
CA CYS A 298 -21.15 2.68 -4.52
C CYS A 298 -21.23 2.80 -6.04
N VAL A 299 -20.62 1.86 -6.77
CA VAL A 299 -20.64 1.87 -8.25
C VAL A 299 -22.06 1.73 -8.79
N GLU A 300 -22.88 0.85 -8.19
CA GLU A 300 -24.29 0.69 -8.53
C GLU A 300 -25.09 1.97 -8.24
N TYR A 301 -24.88 2.60 -7.09
CA TYR A 301 -25.49 3.88 -6.76
C TYR A 301 -25.14 4.96 -7.79
N VAL A 302 -23.86 5.12 -8.11
CA VAL A 302 -23.38 6.11 -9.09
C VAL A 302 -24.02 5.87 -10.46
N LYS A 303 -24.09 4.61 -10.93
CA LYS A 303 -24.75 4.23 -12.18
C LYS A 303 -26.25 4.53 -12.20
N SER A 304 -26.90 4.64 -11.04
CA SER A 304 -28.31 4.97 -10.92
C SER A 304 -28.61 6.48 -11.01
N LEU A 305 -27.57 7.33 -10.96
CA LEU A 305 -27.72 8.78 -11.06
C LEU A 305 -28.19 9.20 -12.46
N SER A 306 -29.12 10.14 -12.49
CA SER A 306 -29.64 10.72 -13.73
C SER A 306 -29.05 12.11 -13.95
N PHE A 307 -28.50 12.36 -15.13
CA PHE A 307 -27.93 13.63 -15.54
C PHE A 307 -28.83 14.33 -16.58
N SER A 308 -28.59 15.62 -16.83
CA SER A 308 -29.30 16.36 -17.89
C SER A 308 -28.97 15.78 -19.28
N GLU A 309 -29.84 16.05 -20.28
CA GLU A 309 -29.86 15.41 -21.60
C GLU A 309 -28.49 15.38 -22.32
N ASN A 310 -27.68 16.42 -22.18
CA ASN A 310 -26.37 16.52 -22.85
C ASN A 310 -25.22 15.98 -21.99
N ILE A 311 -25.46 15.40 -20.82
CA ILE A 311 -24.42 14.91 -19.93
C ILE A 311 -24.52 13.39 -19.83
N THR A 312 -23.42 12.71 -20.12
CA THR A 312 -23.27 11.26 -19.98
C THR A 312 -22.30 10.93 -18.87
N LEU A 313 -22.63 9.88 -18.09
CA LEU A 313 -21.76 9.32 -17.09
C LEU A 313 -21.16 8.02 -17.61
N ASP A 314 -19.83 7.90 -17.55
CA ASP A 314 -19.10 6.67 -17.75
C ASP A 314 -18.44 6.22 -16.45
N THR A 315 -18.25 4.91 -16.28
CA THR A 315 -17.63 4.33 -15.08
C THR A 315 -16.50 3.40 -15.48
N ASN A 316 -15.29 3.68 -15.01
CA ASN A 316 -14.06 2.98 -15.42
C ASN A 316 -13.27 2.49 -14.20
N CYS A 317 -12.99 1.18 -14.15
CA CYS A 317 -12.10 0.59 -13.15
C CYS A 317 -10.65 0.69 -13.63
N ALA A 318 -9.78 1.21 -12.78
CA ALA A 318 -8.34 1.35 -13.06
C ALA A 318 -7.51 0.60 -12.01
N ALA A 319 -6.25 0.36 -12.33
CA ALA A 319 -5.28 -0.20 -11.39
C ALA A 319 -5.17 0.67 -10.12
N THR A 320 -4.85 0.01 -9.01
CA THR A 320 -4.67 0.68 -7.71
C THR A 320 -3.55 1.70 -7.75
N GLY A 321 -3.80 2.84 -7.14
CA GLY A 321 -2.87 3.96 -7.04
C GLY A 321 -3.43 5.22 -7.70
N VAL A 322 -3.44 6.31 -6.95
CA VAL A 322 -4.03 7.59 -7.38
C VAL A 322 -3.51 8.08 -8.72
N LYS A 323 -2.26 7.78 -9.07
CA LYS A 323 -1.65 8.08 -10.37
C LYS A 323 -2.41 7.40 -11.52
N ASN A 324 -2.75 6.11 -11.37
CA ASN A 324 -3.49 5.36 -12.39
C ASN A 324 -4.90 5.91 -12.56
N LEU A 325 -5.56 6.23 -11.43
CA LEU A 325 -6.87 6.88 -11.45
C LEU A 325 -6.82 8.23 -12.18
N HIS A 326 -5.81 9.04 -11.88
CA HIS A 326 -5.62 10.34 -12.53
C HIS A 326 -5.45 10.20 -14.05
N TYR A 327 -4.60 9.27 -14.53
CA TYR A 327 -4.39 9.04 -15.98
C TYR A 327 -5.65 8.61 -16.72
N GLU A 328 -6.54 7.88 -16.08
CA GLU A 328 -7.82 7.54 -16.67
C GLU A 328 -8.82 8.73 -16.57
N ALA A 329 -8.81 9.48 -15.45
CA ALA A 329 -9.73 10.59 -15.23
C ALA A 329 -9.54 11.77 -16.20
N VAL A 330 -8.29 12.09 -16.59
CA VAL A 330 -8.00 13.19 -17.54
C VAL A 330 -8.53 12.93 -18.96
N LYS A 331 -9.02 11.73 -19.27
CA LYS A 331 -9.62 11.41 -20.57
C LYS A 331 -11.04 11.95 -20.71
N TYR A 332 -11.70 12.28 -19.60
CA TYR A 332 -13.06 12.80 -19.54
C TYR A 332 -13.09 14.32 -19.52
N ASP A 333 -14.25 14.90 -19.78
CA ASP A 333 -14.44 16.35 -19.62
C ASP A 333 -14.44 16.73 -18.15
N ILE A 334 -15.07 15.89 -17.29
CA ILE A 334 -14.96 15.95 -15.83
C ILE A 334 -14.62 14.54 -15.35
N GLY A 335 -13.44 14.35 -14.75
CA GLY A 335 -13.01 13.09 -14.18
C GLY A 335 -13.08 13.12 -12.67
N VAL A 336 -13.87 12.26 -12.06
CA VAL A 336 -14.00 12.11 -10.59
C VAL A 336 -13.35 10.80 -10.16
N TYR A 337 -12.42 10.87 -9.22
CA TYR A 337 -11.76 9.68 -8.70
C TYR A 337 -11.37 9.85 -7.23
N PHE A 338 -11.62 8.79 -6.45
CA PHE A 338 -11.19 8.69 -5.05
C PHE A 338 -10.85 7.25 -4.71
N GLU A 339 -9.74 7.03 -4.02
CA GLU A 339 -9.45 5.78 -3.34
C GLU A 339 -10.19 5.73 -1.99
N GLN A 340 -10.47 4.54 -1.47
CA GLN A 340 -11.16 4.39 -0.17
C GLN A 340 -10.45 5.14 1.00
N ASN A 341 -9.14 5.31 0.92
CA ASN A 341 -8.37 6.06 1.92
C ASN A 341 -8.58 7.58 1.89
N GLY A 342 -9.45 8.07 0.99
CA GLY A 342 -9.77 9.48 0.82
C GLY A 342 -8.80 10.27 -0.04
N HIS A 343 -7.87 9.62 -0.73
CA HIS A 343 -7.00 10.26 -1.71
C HIS A 343 -7.70 10.29 -3.07
N GLY A 344 -8.00 11.45 -3.58
CA GLY A 344 -8.71 11.61 -4.84
C GLY A 344 -8.74 13.04 -5.33
N ASN A 345 -9.47 13.29 -6.41
CA ASN A 345 -9.66 14.63 -6.96
C ASN A 345 -10.81 14.66 -7.98
N VAL A 346 -11.15 15.86 -8.40
CA VAL A 346 -12.00 16.13 -9.58
C VAL A 346 -11.20 16.93 -10.58
N ILE A 347 -10.99 16.37 -11.76
CA ILE A 347 -10.25 17.01 -12.86
C ILE A 347 -11.24 17.56 -13.87
N PHE A 348 -10.98 18.78 -14.33
CA PHE A 348 -11.78 19.46 -15.35
C PHE A 348 -10.94 19.74 -16.58
N ARG A 349 -11.48 19.44 -17.76
CA ARG A 349 -10.87 19.86 -19.03
C ARG A 349 -10.98 21.38 -19.19
N ASP A 350 -9.97 22.02 -19.77
CA ASP A 350 -9.84 23.49 -19.83
C ASP A 350 -11.00 24.21 -20.49
N ASN A 351 -11.68 23.59 -21.44
CA ASN A 351 -12.67 24.25 -22.32
C ASN A 351 -14.13 24.11 -21.86
N ILE A 352 -14.38 23.85 -20.56
CA ILE A 352 -15.75 23.77 -20.05
C ILE A 352 -16.16 25.11 -19.46
N ASP A 353 -17.11 25.76 -20.10
CA ASP A 353 -17.66 27.06 -19.70
C ASP A 353 -18.57 26.92 -18.47
N ASN A 354 -18.72 27.98 -17.67
CA ASN A 354 -19.65 28.10 -16.54
C ASN A 354 -19.42 27.20 -15.32
N LEU A 355 -18.20 26.65 -15.14
CA LEU A 355 -17.85 25.81 -13.98
C LEU A 355 -16.81 26.44 -13.04
N ASP A 356 -16.49 27.71 -13.16
CA ASP A 356 -15.41 28.35 -12.40
C ASP A 356 -15.57 28.21 -10.89
N ASN A 357 -16.80 28.35 -10.39
CA ASN A 357 -17.10 28.15 -8.97
C ASN A 357 -16.87 26.70 -8.50
N LEU A 358 -17.13 25.73 -9.37
CA LEU A 358 -16.91 24.31 -9.06
C LEU A 358 -15.43 23.94 -9.20
N LYS A 359 -14.77 24.42 -10.25
CA LYS A 359 -13.32 24.22 -10.46
C LYS A 359 -12.51 24.76 -9.28
N SER A 360 -12.91 25.90 -8.69
CA SER A 360 -12.22 26.50 -7.55
C SER A 360 -12.31 25.70 -6.26
N LEU A 361 -13.18 24.69 -6.18
CA LEU A 361 -13.31 23.79 -5.02
C LEU A 361 -12.32 22.63 -5.03
N PHE A 362 -11.61 22.39 -6.15
CA PHE A 362 -10.71 21.24 -6.29
C PHE A 362 -9.32 21.68 -6.73
N HIS A 363 -8.31 20.94 -6.34
CA HIS A 363 -6.95 21.22 -6.77
C HIS A 363 -6.79 20.93 -8.28
N PRO A 364 -6.08 21.78 -9.03
CA PRO A 364 -6.00 21.63 -10.50
C PRO A 364 -5.28 20.33 -10.96
N ASN A 365 -4.39 19.76 -10.13
CA ASN A 365 -3.49 18.69 -10.57
C ASN A 365 -3.60 17.40 -9.75
N ILE A 366 -3.75 17.49 -8.43
CA ILE A 366 -3.67 16.32 -7.53
C ILE A 366 -4.74 16.36 -6.44
N GLY A 367 -4.86 15.27 -5.66
CA GLY A 367 -5.65 15.24 -4.43
C GLY A 367 -5.16 16.26 -3.40
N ASP A 368 -6.09 16.94 -2.78
CA ASP A 368 -5.87 17.96 -1.74
C ASP A 368 -6.88 17.77 -0.63
N GLY A 369 -6.46 17.12 0.46
CA GLY A 369 -7.35 16.79 1.57
C GLY A 369 -8.01 18.02 2.22
N ILE A 370 -7.40 19.20 2.16
CA ILE A 370 -8.00 20.44 2.70
C ILE A 370 -9.08 20.98 1.75
N LEU A 371 -8.82 21.01 0.44
CA LEU A 371 -9.82 21.41 -0.54
C LEU A 371 -10.96 20.40 -0.61
N ASP A 372 -10.66 19.11 -0.59
CA ASP A 372 -11.68 18.04 -0.57
C ASP A 372 -12.56 18.15 0.69
N LEU A 373 -11.98 18.48 1.86
CA LEU A 373 -12.73 18.80 3.06
C LEU A 373 -13.72 19.94 2.81
N PHE A 374 -13.25 21.06 2.27
CA PHE A 374 -14.09 22.22 2.02
C PHE A 374 -15.15 21.95 0.95
N SER A 375 -14.79 21.21 -0.10
CA SER A 375 -15.70 20.81 -1.16
C SER A 375 -16.86 19.97 -0.64
N VAL A 376 -16.58 18.97 0.19
CA VAL A 376 -17.60 18.13 0.81
C VAL A 376 -18.54 18.96 1.68
N LEU A 377 -18.00 19.82 2.55
CA LEU A 377 -18.82 20.68 3.43
C LEU A 377 -19.68 21.66 2.61
N TYR A 378 -19.12 22.24 1.54
CA TYR A 378 -19.85 23.10 0.63
C TYR A 378 -20.98 22.35 -0.09
N ILE A 379 -20.72 21.15 -0.57
CA ILE A 379 -21.71 20.33 -1.27
C ILE A 379 -22.85 19.93 -0.33
N LEU A 380 -22.57 19.47 0.88
CA LEU A 380 -23.59 19.12 1.89
C LEU A 380 -24.50 20.33 2.17
N GLN A 381 -23.88 21.50 2.39
CA GLN A 381 -24.61 22.75 2.61
C GLN A 381 -25.47 23.15 1.38
N THR A 382 -24.93 23.05 0.17
CA THR A 382 -25.61 23.45 -1.07
C THR A 382 -26.76 22.52 -1.44
N LEU A 383 -26.64 21.23 -1.11
CA LEU A 383 -27.69 20.24 -1.31
C LEU A 383 -28.73 20.23 -0.17
N ASP A 384 -28.46 20.97 0.91
CA ASP A 384 -29.28 20.99 2.14
C ASP A 384 -29.50 19.58 2.71
N ILE A 385 -28.41 18.80 2.80
CA ILE A 385 -28.40 17.45 3.36
C ILE A 385 -27.41 17.34 4.50
N ASP A 386 -27.76 16.52 5.49
CA ASP A 386 -26.87 16.18 6.58
C ASP A 386 -26.00 14.93 6.24
N HIS A 387 -25.03 14.66 7.10
CA HIS A 387 -24.10 13.54 6.92
C HIS A 387 -24.78 12.16 7.04
N LYS A 388 -25.97 12.06 7.69
CA LYS A 388 -26.75 10.81 7.75
C LYS A 388 -27.47 10.56 6.45
N GLN A 389 -28.03 11.61 5.84
CA GLN A 389 -28.61 11.54 4.51
C GLN A 389 -27.54 11.20 3.48
N TRP A 390 -26.32 11.78 3.59
CA TRP A 390 -25.19 11.39 2.77
C TRP A 390 -24.82 9.92 2.98
N HIS A 391 -24.70 9.44 4.22
CA HIS A 391 -24.44 8.04 4.52
C HIS A 391 -25.51 7.08 3.95
N SER A 392 -26.73 7.54 3.77
CA SER A 392 -27.83 6.73 3.22
C SER A 392 -27.83 6.56 1.70
N PHE A 393 -26.90 7.16 0.96
CA PHE A 393 -26.82 7.05 -0.50
C PHE A 393 -26.69 5.61 -0.97
N PHE A 394 -25.91 4.81 -0.29
CA PHE A 394 -25.80 3.37 -0.51
C PHE A 394 -25.43 2.66 0.81
N GLN A 395 -25.72 1.38 0.87
CA GLN A 395 -25.27 0.52 1.97
C GLN A 395 -24.12 -0.35 1.46
N PRO A 396 -22.90 -0.20 2.00
CA PRO A 396 -21.76 -0.98 1.55
C PRO A 396 -21.98 -2.48 1.66
N TYR A 397 -21.61 -3.23 0.65
CA TYR A 397 -21.57 -4.67 0.73
C TYR A 397 -20.47 -5.12 1.69
N PRO A 398 -20.71 -6.17 2.48
CA PRO A 398 -19.66 -6.83 3.25
C PRO A 398 -18.45 -7.15 2.40
N SER A 399 -17.25 -6.85 2.89
CA SER A 399 -16.01 -7.15 2.20
C SER A 399 -14.90 -7.55 3.16
N ILE A 400 -13.93 -8.31 2.67
CA ILE A 400 -12.72 -8.71 3.39
C ILE A 400 -11.51 -8.46 2.49
N LEU A 401 -10.54 -7.72 3.02
CA LEU A 401 -9.22 -7.54 2.42
C LEU A 401 -8.17 -8.18 3.32
N SER A 402 -7.35 -9.06 2.77
CA SER A 402 -6.27 -9.69 3.50
C SER A 402 -4.96 -9.76 2.70
N LYS A 403 -3.85 -9.90 3.41
CA LYS A 403 -2.53 -10.20 2.83
C LYS A 403 -2.28 -11.70 2.93
N GLN A 404 -1.93 -12.33 1.81
CA GLN A 404 -1.55 -13.73 1.74
C GLN A 404 -0.06 -13.81 1.41
N LYS A 405 0.72 -14.49 2.26
CA LYS A 405 2.14 -14.74 1.95
C LYS A 405 2.23 -15.71 0.77
N VAL A 406 3.12 -15.43 -0.16
CA VAL A 406 3.42 -16.29 -1.31
C VAL A 406 4.93 -16.44 -1.45
N GLN A 407 5.36 -17.51 -2.10
CA GLN A 407 6.78 -17.79 -2.29
C GLN A 407 7.44 -16.77 -3.22
N ASP A 408 6.78 -16.48 -4.35
CA ASP A 408 7.20 -15.45 -5.29
C ASP A 408 5.98 -14.72 -5.87
N LYS A 409 5.85 -13.44 -5.55
CA LYS A 409 4.77 -12.59 -6.07
C LYS A 409 4.85 -12.33 -7.56
N ASN A 410 6.02 -12.50 -8.18
CA ASN A 410 6.22 -12.25 -9.60
C ASN A 410 5.59 -13.34 -10.48
N LEU A 411 5.12 -14.43 -9.86
CA LEU A 411 4.31 -15.46 -10.55
C LEU A 411 2.86 -15.01 -10.79
N PHE A 412 2.46 -13.86 -10.21
CA PHE A 412 1.10 -13.35 -10.31
C PHE A 412 1.04 -12.20 -11.32
N GLU A 413 0.49 -12.49 -12.48
CA GLU A 413 0.25 -11.51 -13.55
C GLU A 413 -1.23 -11.16 -13.61
N THR A 414 -1.56 -9.87 -13.60
CA THR A 414 -2.95 -9.39 -13.59
C THR A 414 -3.30 -8.63 -14.85
N SER A 415 -4.61 -8.51 -15.11
CA SER A 415 -5.17 -7.55 -16.06
C SER A 415 -4.78 -6.12 -15.66
N ARG A 416 -4.95 -5.17 -16.60
CA ARG A 416 -4.61 -3.76 -16.37
C ARG A 416 -5.39 -3.12 -15.22
N ASP A 417 -6.60 -3.55 -14.96
CA ASP A 417 -7.46 -3.10 -13.86
C ASP A 417 -7.24 -3.86 -12.54
N GLU A 418 -6.31 -4.84 -12.54
CA GLU A 418 -5.97 -5.73 -11.42
C GLU A 418 -7.12 -6.65 -10.94
N LEU A 419 -8.20 -6.79 -11.71
CA LEU A 419 -9.37 -7.59 -11.30
C LEU A 419 -9.29 -9.06 -11.72
N THR A 420 -8.47 -9.39 -12.71
CA THR A 420 -8.34 -10.75 -13.24
C THR A 420 -6.88 -11.17 -13.24
N LEU A 421 -6.58 -12.38 -12.78
CA LEU A 421 -5.26 -12.99 -12.92
C LEU A 421 -5.14 -13.60 -14.32
N PHE A 422 -4.05 -13.30 -15.02
CA PHE A 422 -3.62 -14.06 -16.20
C PHE A 422 -2.83 -15.28 -15.77
N GLU A 423 -1.98 -15.12 -14.73
CA GLU A 423 -1.24 -16.19 -14.08
C GLU A 423 -1.23 -15.99 -12.54
N PRO A 424 -1.32 -17.05 -11.75
CA PRO A 424 -1.58 -18.44 -12.14
C PRO A 424 -3.06 -18.65 -12.55
N ARG A 425 -3.27 -19.31 -13.68
CA ARG A 425 -4.61 -19.47 -14.29
C ARG A 425 -5.54 -20.32 -13.44
N ASP A 426 -5.02 -21.38 -12.82
CA ASP A 426 -5.77 -22.27 -11.93
C ASP A 426 -6.38 -21.54 -10.72
N LEU A 427 -5.68 -20.53 -10.21
CA LEU A 427 -6.23 -19.67 -9.14
C LEU A 427 -7.36 -18.79 -9.66
N GLN A 428 -7.24 -18.22 -10.86
CA GLN A 428 -8.35 -17.44 -11.43
C GLN A 428 -9.58 -18.31 -11.68
N ASP A 429 -9.40 -19.48 -12.27
CA ASP A 429 -10.50 -20.43 -12.52
C ASP A 429 -11.18 -20.81 -11.20
N TYR A 430 -10.40 -21.03 -10.11
CA TYR A 430 -10.95 -21.29 -8.79
C TYR A 430 -11.70 -20.09 -8.20
N ILE A 431 -11.20 -18.87 -8.39
CA ILE A 431 -11.89 -17.63 -7.97
C ILE A 431 -13.24 -17.52 -8.69
N ASP A 432 -13.26 -17.77 -10.00
CA ASP A 432 -14.48 -17.68 -10.82
C ASP A 432 -15.52 -18.72 -10.39
N GLU A 433 -15.10 -19.93 -9.99
CA GLU A 433 -15.98 -20.97 -9.42
C GLU A 433 -16.59 -20.56 -8.05
N GLN A 434 -15.82 -19.85 -7.22
CA GLN A 434 -16.30 -19.39 -5.90
C GLN A 434 -17.22 -18.18 -6.01
N CYS A 435 -17.03 -17.32 -7.02
CA CYS A 435 -17.70 -16.03 -7.17
C CYS A 435 -18.87 -16.10 -8.16
N ILE A 436 -20.03 -16.57 -7.70
CA ILE A 436 -21.24 -16.67 -8.50
C ILE A 436 -22.19 -15.52 -8.18
N GLN A 437 -22.82 -14.92 -9.20
CA GLN A 437 -23.85 -13.86 -9.08
C GLN A 437 -23.35 -12.55 -8.44
N SER A 438 -23.73 -12.28 -7.19
CA SER A 438 -23.50 -11.00 -6.49
C SER A 438 -22.22 -10.98 -5.65
N TYR A 439 -21.29 -11.92 -5.88
CA TYR A 439 -20.01 -12.00 -5.18
C TYR A 439 -18.88 -11.77 -6.17
N ARG A 440 -17.85 -11.09 -5.72
CA ARG A 440 -16.61 -10.90 -6.48
C ARG A 440 -15.40 -11.08 -5.59
N ALA A 441 -14.35 -11.60 -6.17
CA ALA A 441 -13.03 -11.63 -5.54
C ALA A 441 -11.96 -11.36 -6.58
N PHE A 442 -10.84 -10.85 -6.14
CA PHE A 442 -9.63 -10.74 -6.96
C PHE A 442 -8.38 -10.86 -6.09
N VAL A 443 -7.31 -11.28 -6.73
CA VAL A 443 -5.99 -11.42 -6.13
C VAL A 443 -5.00 -10.60 -6.94
N ARG A 444 -4.19 -9.78 -6.27
CA ARG A 444 -3.14 -9.03 -6.93
C ARG A 444 -1.83 -9.02 -6.13
N PRO A 445 -0.66 -8.98 -6.78
CA PRO A 445 0.62 -8.91 -6.10
C PRO A 445 0.82 -7.55 -5.40
N SER A 446 1.51 -7.57 -4.26
CA SER A 446 1.94 -6.35 -3.59
C SER A 446 3.13 -5.71 -4.32
N GLY A 447 3.14 -4.37 -4.45
CA GLY A 447 4.26 -3.65 -5.04
C GLY A 447 5.58 -3.85 -4.28
N THR A 448 5.53 -3.89 -2.95
CA THR A 448 6.72 -3.80 -2.07
C THR A 448 7.05 -5.08 -1.31
N GLU A 449 6.05 -5.88 -0.94
CA GLU A 449 6.21 -7.09 -0.10
C GLU A 449 6.01 -8.36 -0.93
N ASN A 450 6.56 -9.48 -0.48
CA ASN A 450 6.35 -10.79 -1.13
C ASN A 450 5.03 -11.43 -0.63
N VAL A 451 3.95 -10.72 -0.90
CA VAL A 451 2.57 -11.13 -0.59
C VAL A 451 1.64 -10.79 -1.75
N VAL A 452 0.53 -11.47 -1.82
CA VAL A 452 -0.61 -11.06 -2.63
C VAL A 452 -1.73 -10.53 -1.74
N ARG A 453 -2.55 -9.64 -2.29
CA ARG A 453 -3.74 -9.10 -1.62
C ARG A 453 -4.95 -9.80 -2.17
N LEU A 454 -5.70 -10.46 -1.29
CA LEU A 454 -6.99 -11.08 -1.60
C LEU A 454 -8.09 -10.15 -1.11
N TYR A 455 -8.96 -9.72 -2.03
CA TYR A 455 -10.19 -8.99 -1.75
C TYR A 455 -11.39 -9.84 -2.12
N VAL A 456 -12.39 -9.87 -1.24
CA VAL A 456 -13.67 -10.56 -1.47
C VAL A 456 -14.80 -9.65 -1.02
N GLU A 457 -15.86 -9.54 -1.82
CA GLU A 457 -17.02 -8.70 -1.55
C GLU A 457 -18.30 -9.39 -2.03
N GLY A 458 -19.42 -9.13 -1.33
CA GLY A 458 -20.72 -9.64 -1.72
C GLY A 458 -21.83 -9.28 -0.74
N LYS A 459 -23.05 -9.67 -1.04
CA LYS A 459 -24.24 -9.23 -0.29
C LYS A 459 -24.36 -9.80 1.13
N GLU A 460 -23.79 -10.98 1.40
CA GLU A 460 -23.95 -11.66 2.68
C GLU A 460 -22.60 -11.90 3.34
N GLN A 461 -22.44 -11.41 4.58
CA GLN A 461 -21.19 -11.49 5.36
C GLN A 461 -20.68 -12.93 5.53
N THR A 462 -21.56 -13.88 5.81
CA THR A 462 -21.21 -15.29 6.01
C THR A 462 -20.62 -15.92 4.74
N LYS A 463 -21.21 -15.61 3.59
CA LYS A 463 -20.74 -16.13 2.30
C LYS A 463 -19.42 -15.46 1.88
N VAL A 464 -19.24 -14.19 2.16
CA VAL A 464 -17.96 -13.48 1.95
C VAL A 464 -16.84 -14.12 2.77
N GLN A 465 -17.10 -14.48 4.04
CA GLN A 465 -16.15 -15.18 4.89
C GLN A 465 -15.80 -16.58 4.35
N GLU A 466 -16.79 -17.33 3.89
CA GLU A 466 -16.60 -18.65 3.29
C GLU A 466 -15.72 -18.57 2.03
N ILE A 467 -16.08 -17.70 1.08
CA ILE A 467 -15.32 -17.48 -0.17
C ILE A 467 -13.88 -17.06 0.14
N HIS A 468 -13.71 -16.11 1.07
CA HIS A 468 -12.40 -15.65 1.49
C HIS A 468 -11.55 -16.80 2.06
N LYS A 469 -12.13 -17.63 2.95
CA LYS A 469 -11.47 -18.79 3.53
C LYS A 469 -11.04 -19.80 2.44
N ASN A 470 -11.93 -20.09 1.50
CA ASN A 470 -11.67 -21.05 0.43
C ASN A 470 -10.50 -20.59 -0.46
N ILE A 471 -10.53 -19.35 -0.94
CA ILE A 471 -9.47 -18.80 -1.80
C ILE A 471 -8.16 -18.68 -1.03
N SER A 472 -8.19 -18.22 0.23
CA SER A 472 -7.01 -18.13 1.09
C SER A 472 -6.34 -19.50 1.28
N THR A 473 -7.15 -20.54 1.49
CA THR A 473 -6.67 -21.92 1.62
C THR A 473 -6.06 -22.41 0.31
N PHE A 474 -6.69 -22.13 -0.83
CA PHE A 474 -6.15 -22.49 -2.15
C PHE A 474 -4.78 -21.85 -2.38
N ILE A 475 -4.63 -20.54 -2.10
CA ILE A 475 -3.36 -19.82 -2.21
C ILE A 475 -2.30 -20.46 -1.32
N SER A 476 -2.62 -20.75 -0.07
CA SER A 476 -1.69 -21.34 0.88
C SER A 476 -1.19 -22.71 0.45
N LYS A 477 -2.09 -23.56 -0.07
CA LYS A 477 -1.77 -24.92 -0.50
C LYS A 477 -1.04 -24.98 -1.84
N ASN A 478 -1.45 -24.19 -2.81
CA ASN A 478 -1.01 -24.35 -4.20
C ASN A 478 0.06 -23.34 -4.63
N MET A 479 0.04 -22.11 -4.10
CA MET A 479 0.97 -21.04 -4.54
C MET A 479 2.27 -20.99 -3.73
N ASN A 480 2.41 -21.85 -2.72
CA ASN A 480 3.60 -21.96 -1.88
C ASN A 480 4.28 -23.33 -1.98
N LYS A 481 3.97 -24.10 -3.04
CA LYS A 481 4.56 -25.41 -3.29
C LYS A 481 5.85 -25.29 -4.12
N GLU A 482 6.90 -26.00 -3.69
CA GLU A 482 7.99 -26.40 -4.59
C GLU A 482 7.71 -27.84 -5.06
N SER A 483 7.39 -28.07 -6.33
CA SER A 483 7.19 -29.42 -6.87
C SER A 483 8.49 -30.01 -7.38
N PHE A 484 8.71 -31.30 -7.13
CA PHE A 484 9.87 -32.04 -7.58
C PHE A 484 9.51 -33.50 -7.91
N GLU A 485 10.24 -34.13 -8.80
CA GLU A 485 9.99 -35.50 -9.23
C GLU A 485 11.05 -36.47 -8.70
N VAL A 486 10.63 -37.61 -8.15
CA VAL A 486 11.50 -38.73 -7.77
C VAL A 486 10.88 -40.04 -8.27
N LYS A 487 11.65 -40.81 -9.03
CA LYS A 487 11.21 -42.12 -9.59
C LYS A 487 9.88 -42.06 -10.34
N LYS A 488 9.63 -40.99 -11.12
CA LYS A 488 8.39 -40.74 -11.88
C LYS A 488 7.16 -40.42 -11.02
N GLN A 489 7.36 -39.99 -9.81
CA GLN A 489 6.31 -39.55 -8.92
C GLN A 489 6.59 -38.10 -8.50
N THR A 490 5.58 -37.23 -8.56
CA THR A 490 5.72 -35.82 -8.23
C THR A 490 5.33 -35.61 -6.77
N PHE A 491 6.11 -34.80 -6.10
CA PHE A 491 5.93 -34.40 -4.70
C PHE A 491 6.01 -32.90 -4.58
N SER A 492 5.30 -32.37 -3.60
CA SER A 492 5.33 -30.96 -3.25
C SER A 492 5.79 -30.76 -1.81
N ILE A 493 6.65 -29.75 -1.58
CA ILE A 493 7.00 -29.31 -0.23
C ILE A 493 6.40 -27.94 0.03
N ARG A 494 5.76 -27.77 1.16
CA ARG A 494 5.07 -26.54 1.56
C ARG A 494 4.98 -26.39 3.07
N HIS A 495 4.58 -25.22 3.56
CA HIS A 495 4.19 -25.06 4.96
C HIS A 495 2.98 -25.94 5.29
N ILE A 496 2.96 -26.44 6.54
CA ILE A 496 1.78 -27.13 7.08
C ILE A 496 0.59 -26.17 7.16
N HIS A 497 -0.60 -26.71 6.96
CA HIS A 497 -1.86 -25.98 7.09
C HIS A 497 -2.80 -26.67 8.10
N GLU A 498 -3.72 -25.95 8.73
CA GLU A 498 -4.67 -26.51 9.71
C GLU A 498 -5.48 -27.70 9.17
N ASN A 499 -5.72 -27.71 7.85
CA ASN A 499 -6.46 -28.80 7.19
C ASN A 499 -5.62 -30.07 6.95
N ASP A 500 -4.32 -30.02 7.19
CA ASP A 500 -3.44 -31.17 7.13
C ASP A 500 -3.47 -31.99 8.43
N ILE A 501 -4.14 -31.47 9.46
CA ILE A 501 -4.23 -32.09 10.76
C ILE A 501 -5.40 -33.07 10.76
N ASP A 502 -5.06 -34.32 10.62
CA ASP A 502 -5.95 -35.48 10.67
C ASP A 502 -5.25 -36.66 11.33
N ASP A 503 -5.93 -37.81 11.40
CA ASP A 503 -5.39 -39.03 11.99
C ASP A 503 -4.16 -39.54 11.23
N ASP A 504 -4.07 -39.33 9.91
CA ASP A 504 -2.94 -39.79 9.10
C ASP A 504 -1.69 -38.93 9.39
N TYR A 505 -1.84 -37.63 9.60
CA TYR A 505 -0.73 -36.80 10.03
C TYR A 505 -0.22 -37.19 11.45
N TYR A 506 -1.12 -37.49 12.39
CA TYR A 506 -0.72 -37.99 13.69
C TYR A 506 -0.03 -39.38 13.60
N ASN A 507 -0.51 -40.26 12.73
CA ASN A 507 0.14 -41.53 12.45
C ASN A 507 1.54 -41.36 11.84
N LEU A 508 1.75 -40.33 10.99
CA LEU A 508 3.07 -39.99 10.47
C LEU A 508 4.00 -39.57 11.61
N LEU A 509 3.58 -38.62 12.46
CA LEU A 509 4.36 -38.17 13.61
C LEU A 509 4.65 -39.31 14.61
N GLY A 510 3.71 -40.25 14.78
CA GLY A 510 3.88 -41.45 15.58
C GLY A 510 4.99 -42.40 15.13
N GLN A 511 5.50 -42.22 13.89
CA GLN A 511 6.68 -42.95 13.40
C GLN A 511 8.02 -42.34 13.84
N LEU A 512 7.98 -41.12 14.39
CA LEU A 512 9.15 -40.43 14.96
C LEU A 512 9.29 -40.71 16.46
N THR A 513 8.20 -40.61 17.21
CA THR A 513 8.17 -40.74 18.66
C THR A 513 6.82 -41.30 19.13
N GLU A 514 6.73 -41.75 20.38
CA GLU A 514 5.45 -42.18 20.95
C GLU A 514 4.49 -41.00 21.03
N ILE A 515 3.38 -41.09 20.30
CA ILE A 515 2.26 -40.14 20.34
C ILE A 515 1.02 -40.88 20.82
N ASN A 516 0.39 -40.39 21.88
CA ASN A 516 -0.93 -40.85 22.26
C ASN A 516 -1.98 -40.09 21.42
N VAL A 517 -2.34 -40.61 20.26
CA VAL A 517 -3.29 -40.01 19.32
C VAL A 517 -4.64 -39.73 19.98
N GLU A 518 -5.10 -40.60 20.90
CA GLU A 518 -6.37 -40.40 21.64
C GLU A 518 -6.36 -39.17 22.56
N SER A 519 -5.17 -38.70 22.99
CA SER A 519 -5.00 -37.52 23.83
C SER A 519 -4.77 -36.23 23.05
N MET A 520 -4.56 -36.31 21.71
CA MET A 520 -4.33 -35.15 20.84
C MET A 520 -5.68 -34.51 20.48
N GLU A 521 -5.94 -33.35 21.06
CA GLU A 521 -7.12 -32.56 20.70
C GLU A 521 -6.88 -31.81 19.38
N MET A 522 -7.57 -32.23 18.33
CA MET A 522 -7.44 -31.63 16.97
C MET A 522 -7.54 -30.10 17.00
N GLN A 523 -8.43 -29.53 17.80
CA GLN A 523 -8.57 -28.07 17.91
C GLN A 523 -7.31 -27.43 18.52
N LYS A 524 -6.73 -27.99 19.55
CA LYS A 524 -5.48 -27.47 20.14
C LYS A 524 -4.33 -27.53 19.16
N THR A 525 -4.26 -28.58 18.34
CA THR A 525 -3.23 -28.69 17.30
C THR A 525 -3.43 -27.63 16.20
N LYS A 526 -4.67 -27.40 15.79
CA LYS A 526 -4.99 -26.31 14.83
C LYS A 526 -4.64 -24.94 15.40
N ASP A 527 -4.97 -24.68 16.66
CA ASP A 527 -4.61 -23.45 17.35
C ASP A 527 -3.09 -23.26 17.45
N PHE A 528 -2.35 -24.37 17.71
CA PHE A 528 -0.88 -24.36 17.68
C PHE A 528 -0.34 -23.99 16.30
N ILE A 529 -0.87 -24.60 15.21
CA ILE A 529 -0.48 -24.26 13.83
C ILE A 529 -0.75 -22.78 13.52
N HIS A 530 -1.90 -22.24 13.94
CA HIS A 530 -2.19 -20.82 13.81
C HIS A 530 -1.24 -19.90 14.57
N GLY A 531 -0.72 -20.37 15.71
CA GLY A 531 0.26 -19.64 16.52
C GLY A 531 1.69 -19.65 15.97
N LEU A 532 1.97 -20.45 14.93
CA LEU A 532 3.28 -20.48 14.29
C LEU A 532 3.60 -19.13 13.62
N ASN A 533 4.88 -18.76 13.66
CA ASN A 533 5.36 -17.50 13.12
C ASN A 533 6.57 -17.72 12.19
N GLU A 534 7.13 -16.67 11.66
CA GLU A 534 8.27 -16.77 10.75
C GLU A 534 9.54 -17.38 11.34
N ASN A 535 9.65 -17.47 12.67
CA ASN A 535 10.77 -18.09 13.38
C ASN A 535 10.48 -19.52 13.83
N HIS A 536 9.25 -20.00 13.66
CA HIS A 536 8.84 -21.38 13.96
C HIS A 536 7.97 -21.88 12.80
N CYS A 537 8.54 -22.67 11.90
CA CYS A 537 7.91 -23.13 10.68
C CYS A 537 7.91 -24.67 10.63
N ILE A 538 6.78 -25.26 10.30
CA ILE A 538 6.67 -26.69 9.99
C ILE A 538 6.44 -26.84 8.49
N TYR A 539 7.24 -27.70 7.85
CA TYR A 539 7.12 -28.03 6.44
C TYR A 539 6.68 -29.48 6.28
N VAL A 540 5.85 -29.71 5.29
CA VAL A 540 5.37 -31.04 4.92
C VAL A 540 5.70 -31.36 3.47
N ILE A 541 5.94 -32.63 3.15
CA ILE A 541 5.99 -33.15 1.78
C ILE A 541 4.70 -33.89 1.52
N GLU A 542 4.00 -33.49 0.48
CA GLU A 542 2.76 -34.06 -0.02
C GLU A 542 3.04 -34.85 -1.30
N CYS A 543 2.43 -36.02 -1.47
CA CYS A 543 2.42 -36.76 -2.71
C CYS A 543 1.33 -36.19 -3.62
N ASP A 544 1.68 -35.59 -4.77
CA ASP A 544 0.72 -34.88 -5.64
C ASP A 544 -0.34 -35.81 -6.26
N SER A 545 -0.09 -37.11 -6.34
CA SER A 545 -1.05 -38.07 -6.91
C SER A 545 -2.09 -38.56 -5.89
N THR A 546 -1.78 -38.53 -4.59
CA THR A 546 -2.68 -39.03 -3.52
C THR A 546 -3.14 -37.92 -2.58
N ASN A 547 -2.51 -36.75 -2.61
CA ASN A 547 -2.65 -35.64 -1.66
C ASN A 547 -2.33 -36.03 -0.20
N GLU A 548 -1.58 -37.11 0.02
CA GLU A 548 -1.19 -37.56 1.35
C GLU A 548 0.08 -36.85 1.83
N ILE A 549 0.12 -36.45 3.09
CA ILE A 549 1.32 -35.93 3.73
C ILE A 549 2.22 -37.12 4.11
N ILE A 550 3.39 -37.18 3.50
CA ILE A 550 4.32 -38.31 3.59
C ILE A 550 5.62 -37.98 4.32
N ALA A 551 5.86 -36.72 4.61
CA ALA A 551 6.99 -36.30 5.43
C ALA A 551 6.68 -34.98 6.14
N SER A 552 7.32 -34.75 7.28
CA SER A 552 7.24 -33.50 8.04
C SER A 552 8.62 -33.14 8.60
N GLY A 553 8.85 -31.83 8.83
CA GLY A 553 10.05 -31.32 9.45
C GLY A 553 9.87 -29.89 9.95
N THR A 554 10.50 -29.58 11.07
CA THR A 554 10.38 -28.28 11.76
C THR A 554 11.68 -27.49 11.61
N LEU A 555 11.54 -26.17 11.35
CA LEU A 555 12.62 -25.19 11.38
C LEU A 555 12.35 -24.12 12.44
N LEU A 556 13.21 -24.06 13.45
CA LEU A 556 13.22 -23.00 14.46
C LEU A 556 14.35 -22.02 14.19
N ILE A 557 14.08 -20.72 14.28
CA ILE A 557 15.07 -19.66 14.11
C ILE A 557 15.35 -19.01 15.47
N GLU A 558 16.55 -19.25 16.00
CA GLU A 558 17.01 -18.65 17.23
C GLU A 558 17.77 -17.36 16.97
N GLN A 559 17.35 -16.26 17.58
CA GLN A 559 18.06 -14.98 17.56
C GLN A 559 19.10 -14.94 18.67
N LYS A 560 20.35 -14.61 18.36
CA LYS A 560 21.44 -14.52 19.34
C LYS A 560 21.94 -13.07 19.50
N LEU A 561 22.39 -12.70 20.69
CA LEU A 561 23.08 -11.43 20.90
C LEU A 561 24.51 -11.43 20.31
N ILE A 562 25.16 -12.59 20.30
CA ILE A 562 26.49 -12.77 19.71
C ILE A 562 26.44 -12.77 18.17
N ARG A 563 27.59 -12.64 17.52
CA ARG A 563 27.70 -12.62 16.06
C ARG A 563 26.91 -11.48 15.42
N ASN A 564 26.93 -10.28 16.00
CA ASN A 564 26.20 -9.09 15.54
C ASN A 564 24.70 -9.35 15.38
N TYR A 565 24.06 -9.87 16.44
CA TYR A 565 22.65 -10.28 16.44
C TYR A 565 22.36 -11.40 15.43
N GLY A 566 23.32 -12.33 15.25
CA GLY A 566 23.19 -13.43 14.29
C GLY A 566 22.08 -14.39 14.61
N LYS A 567 21.57 -15.08 13.58
CA LYS A 567 20.52 -16.09 13.67
C LYS A 567 21.09 -17.50 13.48
N VAL A 568 20.50 -18.48 14.16
CA VAL A 568 20.81 -19.91 13.99
C VAL A 568 19.51 -20.63 13.66
N GLY A 569 19.52 -21.46 12.62
CA GLY A 569 18.40 -22.37 12.33
C GLY A 569 18.61 -23.69 13.07
N HIS A 570 17.55 -24.18 13.71
CA HIS A 570 17.47 -25.52 14.31
C HIS A 570 16.48 -26.34 13.49
N ILE A 571 16.90 -27.51 13.05
CA ILE A 571 16.04 -28.48 12.36
C ILE A 571 15.65 -29.56 13.39
N GLU A 572 14.33 -29.73 13.51
CA GLU A 572 13.73 -30.65 14.48
C GLU A 572 12.66 -31.51 13.82
N ASP A 573 12.25 -32.59 14.45
CA ASP A 573 11.07 -33.40 14.14
C ASP A 573 11.01 -33.90 12.69
N ILE A 574 12.14 -34.38 12.15
CA ILE A 574 12.19 -34.90 10.79
C ILE A 574 11.63 -36.32 10.76
N VAL A 575 10.50 -36.48 10.06
CA VAL A 575 9.88 -37.78 9.80
C VAL A 575 9.58 -37.98 8.32
N VAL A 576 9.77 -39.20 7.84
CA VAL A 576 9.32 -39.67 6.52
C VAL A 576 8.57 -40.97 6.72
N ASP A 577 7.37 -41.05 6.15
CA ASP A 577 6.54 -42.23 6.21
C ASP A 577 7.34 -43.49 5.79
N LYS A 578 7.17 -44.57 6.54
CA LYS A 578 7.95 -45.80 6.36
C LYS A 578 7.86 -46.38 4.93
N HIS A 579 6.73 -46.20 4.23
CA HIS A 579 6.52 -46.72 2.88
C HIS A 579 7.26 -45.85 1.84
N TRP A 580 7.58 -44.60 2.16
CA TRP A 580 8.27 -43.65 1.34
C TRP A 580 9.76 -43.47 1.68
N ARG A 581 10.28 -44.21 2.67
CA ARG A 581 11.72 -44.22 2.96
C ARG A 581 12.51 -44.83 1.81
N GLY A 582 13.74 -44.34 1.60
CA GLY A 582 14.59 -44.77 0.48
C GLY A 582 14.36 -44.02 -0.83
N TYR A 583 13.37 -43.10 -0.91
CA TYR A 583 13.10 -42.23 -2.05
C TYR A 583 13.91 -40.91 -2.02
N GLY A 584 14.73 -40.69 -1.02
CA GLY A 584 15.51 -39.48 -0.88
C GLY A 584 14.76 -38.28 -0.26
N LEU A 585 13.49 -38.48 0.12
CA LEU A 585 12.62 -37.42 0.64
C LEU A 585 13.17 -36.77 1.92
N GLY A 586 13.75 -37.55 2.84
CA GLY A 586 14.38 -37.02 4.04
C GLY A 586 15.54 -36.07 3.73
N LYS A 587 16.40 -36.43 2.74
CA LYS A 587 17.46 -35.53 2.27
C LYS A 587 16.87 -34.26 1.64
N TYR A 588 15.83 -34.38 0.84
CA TYR A 588 15.18 -33.24 0.22
C TYR A 588 14.60 -32.27 1.27
N MET A 589 13.93 -32.82 2.30
CA MET A 589 13.43 -32.03 3.44
C MET A 589 14.58 -31.26 4.12
N ILE A 590 15.66 -31.95 4.51
CA ILE A 590 16.83 -31.33 5.16
C ILE A 590 17.47 -30.25 4.28
N ASP A 591 17.65 -30.51 3.00
CA ASP A 591 18.22 -29.56 2.04
C ASP A 591 17.31 -28.31 1.92
N HIS A 592 15.98 -28.52 1.89
CA HIS A 592 15.01 -27.42 1.86
C HIS A 592 15.05 -26.56 3.12
N LEU A 593 14.98 -27.18 4.31
CA LEU A 593 15.04 -26.47 5.60
C LEU A 593 16.37 -25.71 5.77
N GLY A 594 17.47 -26.28 5.29
CA GLY A 594 18.78 -25.62 5.26
C GLY A 594 18.78 -24.37 4.36
N LYS A 595 18.16 -24.44 3.16
CA LYS A 595 17.98 -23.29 2.26
C LYS A 595 17.10 -22.21 2.90
N GLU A 596 15.98 -22.59 3.51
CA GLU A 596 15.09 -21.66 4.20
C GLU A 596 15.77 -20.98 5.39
N SER A 597 16.54 -21.73 6.20
CA SER A 597 17.40 -21.17 7.24
C SER A 597 18.35 -20.09 6.71
N LYS A 598 19.01 -20.36 5.58
CA LYS A 598 19.92 -19.40 4.91
C LYS A 598 19.16 -18.16 4.39
N LYS A 599 18.00 -18.34 3.76
CA LYS A 599 17.13 -17.23 3.28
C LYS A 599 16.69 -16.31 4.45
N LYS A 600 16.47 -16.89 5.65
CA LYS A 600 16.14 -16.13 6.88
C LYS A 600 17.35 -15.45 7.54
N GLY A 601 18.53 -15.54 6.93
CA GLY A 601 19.75 -14.87 7.38
C GLY A 601 20.51 -15.61 8.49
N CYS A 602 20.28 -16.91 8.68
CA CYS A 602 21.04 -17.69 9.64
C CYS A 602 22.49 -17.87 9.17
N TYR A 603 23.46 -17.67 10.10
CA TYR A 603 24.86 -17.90 9.80
C TYR A 603 25.27 -19.37 9.86
N LYS A 604 24.43 -20.21 10.46
CA LYS A 604 24.53 -21.68 10.48
C LYS A 604 23.16 -22.30 10.70
N CYS A 605 23.05 -23.59 10.34
CA CYS A 605 21.94 -24.46 10.70
C CYS A 605 22.47 -25.65 11.50
N ILE A 606 21.76 -26.06 12.53
CA ILE A 606 22.11 -27.20 13.41
C ILE A 606 20.94 -28.14 13.56
N LEU A 607 21.23 -29.37 13.91
CA LEU A 607 20.27 -30.43 14.29
C LEU A 607 20.94 -31.41 15.23
N ASP A 608 20.14 -32.13 15.96
CA ASP A 608 20.55 -33.22 16.81
C ASP A 608 20.13 -34.56 16.19
N CYS A 609 20.93 -35.61 16.39
CA CYS A 609 20.59 -36.95 15.89
C CYS A 609 21.26 -38.06 16.67
N SER A 610 20.69 -39.25 16.60
CA SER A 610 21.31 -40.47 17.13
C SER A 610 22.59 -40.82 16.33
N ASP A 611 23.55 -41.49 16.96
CA ASP A 611 24.78 -41.94 16.30
C ASP A 611 24.51 -42.79 15.04
N SER A 612 23.42 -43.54 14.98
CA SER A 612 22.98 -44.32 13.81
C SER A 612 22.62 -43.43 12.60
N ASN A 613 22.20 -42.19 12.81
CA ASN A 613 21.76 -41.26 11.79
C ASN A 613 22.86 -40.30 11.34
N VAL A 614 24.02 -40.27 12.02
CA VAL A 614 25.15 -39.36 11.65
C VAL A 614 25.50 -39.48 10.17
N GLY A 615 25.67 -40.72 9.67
CA GLY A 615 26.02 -40.94 8.26
C GLY A 615 24.96 -40.47 7.23
N PHE A 616 23.70 -40.35 7.64
CA PHE A 616 22.65 -39.75 6.84
C PHE A 616 22.82 -38.23 6.73
N TYR A 617 23.02 -37.54 7.86
CA TYR A 617 23.19 -36.10 7.89
C TYR A 617 24.51 -35.63 7.28
N GLU A 618 25.58 -36.45 7.37
CA GLU A 618 26.82 -36.19 6.63
C GLU A 618 26.61 -36.15 5.10
N LYS A 619 25.76 -37.02 4.57
CA LYS A 619 25.34 -36.98 3.15
C LYS A 619 24.50 -35.74 2.80
N CYS A 620 23.94 -35.05 3.81
CA CYS A 620 23.26 -33.77 3.69
C CYS A 620 24.21 -32.57 3.94
N SER A 621 25.53 -32.80 3.93
CA SER A 621 26.58 -31.78 4.16
C SER A 621 26.64 -31.21 5.59
N TYR A 622 26.03 -31.88 6.57
CA TYR A 622 26.21 -31.56 7.99
C TYR A 622 27.49 -32.22 8.51
N VAL A 623 28.11 -31.59 9.48
CA VAL A 623 29.31 -32.13 10.14
C VAL A 623 29.11 -32.23 11.66
N ARG A 624 29.56 -33.31 12.26
CA ARG A 624 29.43 -33.52 13.70
C ARG A 624 30.18 -32.44 14.50
N LYS A 625 29.46 -31.75 15.41
CA LYS A 625 29.96 -30.65 16.26
C LYS A 625 29.44 -30.77 17.68
N GLY A 626 30.20 -31.37 18.57
CA GLY A 626 29.84 -31.47 19.98
C GLY A 626 28.98 -32.69 20.32
N ALA A 627 28.41 -32.68 21.52
CA ALA A 627 27.51 -33.68 22.06
C ALA A 627 26.25 -33.00 22.59
N GLN A 628 25.10 -33.62 22.40
CA GLN A 628 23.83 -33.21 23.00
C GLN A 628 23.79 -33.65 24.48
N MET A 629 23.28 -32.79 25.34
CA MET A 629 23.04 -33.08 26.77
C MET A 629 21.56 -32.76 27.06
N SER A 630 20.83 -33.69 27.68
CA SER A 630 19.40 -33.55 27.97
C SER A 630 19.14 -33.73 29.45
N LEU A 631 18.21 -32.98 30.01
CA LEU A 631 17.64 -33.16 31.34
C LEU A 631 16.12 -33.31 31.17
N TYR A 632 15.61 -34.44 31.61
CA TYR A 632 14.17 -34.73 31.60
C TYR A 632 13.54 -34.39 32.95
N PHE A 633 12.29 -33.86 32.93
CA PHE A 633 11.54 -33.45 34.11
C PHE A 633 10.30 -34.32 34.31
#